data_9c49e5819e5fe37317e1918e09ff9c83
#
_entry.id   9c49e5819e5fe37317e1918e09ff9c83
#
_cell.length_a   1.000
_cell.length_b   1.000
_cell.length_c   1.000
_cell.angle_alpha   90.00
_cell.angle_beta   90.00
_cell.angle_gamma   90.00
#
_symmetry.space_group_name_H-M   'P 1'
#
loop_
_entity.id
_entity.type
_entity.pdbx_description
1 polymer ?
#
loop_
_entity_poly.entity_id
_entity_poly.type
_entity_poly.pdbx_seq_one_letter_code
_entity_poly.pdbx_strand_id
1 'polypeptide(L)'
;MPPTRRSSTGRNGTQSEALAEERATPTRCGHVALIGAPNAGKSTLLNRLVGHKLAIVTPKPQTTRTRVLGVATEGEAQVIYVDTPGIFAPRRRLDRAMVAAAWSGAQDADETVLLVDAARGVDRDTRLILDRLAERRRQSILALNKIDLVRRDTLLALSDALSREGRFGPVFMISGSTGDGVGDLQRHLASALPLGPWLFPEDQLSDMPERMIAAEVTREQVFLQLRDELPYGSTVETERWDDRSDGSTRIEQVIFVQRPSQRAIVLGEGGQRIKAIGARARAELERMLGRRIHLFLFVKVRENWVDDRERYAALGLDYDV
;
A
#
# COMPACT_ATOMS: atom_id res chain seq x y z
N MET A 1 20.66 0.58 84.27
CA MET A 1 19.73 1.17 83.32
C MET A 1 20.57 1.74 82.20
N PRO A 2 20.58 1.12 81.01
CA PRO A 2 21.15 1.71 79.75
C PRO A 2 20.10 2.42 78.93
N PRO A 3 20.46 3.43 78.09
CA PRO A 3 19.51 4.23 77.37
C PRO A 3 19.12 3.58 76.05
N THR A 4 17.85 3.76 75.67
CA THR A 4 17.17 3.32 74.43
C THR A 4 17.73 4.01 73.22
N ARG A 5 18.19 3.22 72.23
CA ARG A 5 18.47 3.65 70.85
C ARG A 5 17.16 3.87 70.08
N ARG A 6 16.96 5.09 69.62
CA ARG A 6 15.96 5.42 68.59
C ARG A 6 16.48 4.99 67.23
N SER A 7 15.78 4.10 66.50
CA SER A 7 15.98 3.77 65.17
C SER A 7 15.35 4.84 64.23
N SER A 8 16.17 5.53 63.49
CA SER A 8 15.73 6.37 62.30
C SER A 8 15.54 5.47 61.11
N THR A 9 14.32 5.10 60.79
CA THR A 9 13.95 4.49 59.53
C THR A 9 13.84 5.58 58.47
N GLY A 10 14.69 5.46 57.45
CA GLY A 10 14.87 6.42 56.36
C GLY A 10 13.66 6.51 55.44
N ARG A 11 13.35 7.74 55.09
CA ARG A 11 12.58 8.13 53.92
C ARG A 11 13.54 8.20 52.70
N ASN A 12 13.70 7.11 51.98
CA ASN A 12 14.46 7.10 50.71
C ASN A 12 13.75 6.32 49.60
N GLY A 13 12.42 6.09 49.72
CA GLY A 13 11.66 5.37 48.69
C GLY A 13 10.87 6.22 47.65
N THR A 14 10.74 7.52 47.92
CA THR A 14 9.78 8.36 47.16
C THR A 14 10.42 9.27 46.09
N GLN A 15 11.75 9.36 46.03
CA GLN A 15 12.42 10.16 44.98
C GLN A 15 12.85 9.36 43.77
N SER A 16 12.93 8.04 43.84
CA SER A 16 13.30 7.19 42.68
C SER A 16 12.09 6.86 41.77
N GLU A 17 10.88 6.88 42.33
CA GLU A 17 9.66 6.69 41.50
C GLU A 17 9.21 7.98 40.79
N ALA A 18 9.52 9.14 41.34
CA ALA A 18 9.20 10.44 40.74
C ALA A 18 10.14 10.85 39.60
N LEU A 19 11.27 10.17 39.41
CA LEU A 19 12.20 10.40 38.27
C LEU A 19 11.95 9.46 37.06
N ALA A 20 11.08 8.48 37.25
CA ALA A 20 10.70 7.54 36.16
C ALA A 20 9.49 7.99 35.31
N GLU A 21 8.80 9.06 35.72
CA GLU A 21 7.89 9.81 34.84
C GLU A 21 8.67 10.89 34.05
N GLU A 22 9.78 10.52 33.47
CA GLU A 22 10.39 11.30 32.40
C GLU A 22 9.37 11.33 31.26
N ARG A 23 8.82 12.52 30.99
CA ARG A 23 7.76 12.87 30.04
C ARG A 23 7.97 12.12 28.71
N ALA A 24 7.42 10.93 28.60
CA ALA A 24 7.30 10.26 27.31
C ALA A 24 6.57 11.23 26.38
N THR A 25 7.24 11.70 25.36
CA THR A 25 6.62 12.57 24.35
C THR A 25 5.38 11.84 23.86
N PRO A 26 4.19 12.48 23.87
CA PRO A 26 2.97 11.77 23.54
C PRO A 26 3.06 11.28 22.08
N THR A 27 3.03 9.97 21.92
CA THR A 27 3.07 9.35 20.59
C THR A 27 1.74 9.54 19.85
N ARG A 28 1.80 9.47 18.53
CA ARG A 28 0.64 9.49 17.65
C ARG A 28 0.61 8.21 16.83
N CYS A 29 -0.59 7.71 16.53
CA CYS A 29 -0.75 6.58 15.64
C CYS A 29 -2.11 6.64 14.96
N GLY A 30 -2.16 6.30 13.67
CA GLY A 30 -3.43 6.24 12.96
C GLY A 30 -3.28 5.81 11.51
N HIS A 31 -4.44 5.60 10.89
CA HIS A 31 -4.56 5.10 9.53
C HIS A 31 -4.77 6.26 8.53
N VAL A 32 -4.04 6.22 7.44
CA VAL A 32 -4.14 7.18 6.33
C VAL A 32 -4.51 6.44 5.06
N ALA A 33 -5.72 6.63 4.57
CA ALA A 33 -6.16 6.02 3.31
C ALA A 33 -5.68 6.83 2.10
N LEU A 34 -4.99 6.15 1.18
CA LEU A 34 -4.62 6.69 -0.12
C LEU A 34 -5.69 6.29 -1.14
N ILE A 35 -6.51 7.24 -1.58
CA ILE A 35 -7.54 7.01 -2.60
C ILE A 35 -7.24 7.79 -3.87
N GLY A 36 -7.85 7.41 -4.98
CA GLY A 36 -7.69 8.09 -6.27
C GLY A 36 -8.00 7.17 -7.44
N ALA A 37 -8.09 7.74 -8.62
CA ALA A 37 -8.30 7.03 -9.87
C ALA A 37 -7.21 5.97 -10.14
N PRO A 38 -7.43 5.00 -11.01
CA PRO A 38 -6.37 4.10 -11.46
C PRO A 38 -5.19 4.90 -12.06
N ASN A 39 -3.97 4.49 -11.71
CA ASN A 39 -2.72 5.15 -12.12
C ASN A 39 -2.50 6.59 -11.59
N ALA A 40 -3.25 7.05 -10.60
CA ALA A 40 -2.98 8.32 -9.90
C ALA A 40 -1.64 8.30 -9.13
N GLY A 41 -1.04 7.12 -8.93
CA GLY A 41 0.28 6.95 -8.29
C GLY A 41 0.24 6.58 -6.82
N LYS A 42 -0.88 6.03 -6.33
CA LYS A 42 -1.06 5.60 -4.92
C LYS A 42 0.03 4.63 -4.45
N SER A 43 0.20 3.52 -5.14
CA SER A 43 1.21 2.50 -4.81
C SER A 43 2.65 3.03 -4.93
N THR A 44 2.91 3.94 -5.88
CA THR A 44 4.21 4.63 -5.98
C THR A 44 4.45 5.51 -4.76
N LEU A 45 3.43 6.27 -4.35
CA LEU A 45 3.50 7.12 -3.17
C LEU A 45 3.66 6.27 -1.89
N LEU A 46 2.88 5.17 -1.73
CA LEU A 46 3.05 4.24 -0.60
C LEU A 46 4.49 3.77 -0.47
N ASN A 47 5.06 3.23 -1.55
CA ASN A 47 6.44 2.74 -1.54
C ASN A 47 7.44 3.84 -1.16
N ARG A 48 7.19 5.08 -1.60
CA ARG A 48 8.02 6.25 -1.25
C ARG A 48 7.91 6.63 0.22
N LEU A 49 6.70 6.67 0.77
CA LEU A 49 6.42 7.04 2.16
C LEU A 49 7.00 6.02 3.16
N VAL A 50 6.93 4.73 2.80
CA VAL A 50 7.50 3.65 3.63
C VAL A 50 9.01 3.47 3.41
N GLY A 51 9.55 3.97 2.31
CA GLY A 51 10.96 3.77 1.93
C GLY A 51 11.29 2.38 1.39
N HIS A 52 10.30 1.50 1.24
CA HIS A 52 10.45 0.13 0.75
C HIS A 52 9.36 -0.21 -0.27
N LYS A 53 9.66 -1.17 -1.15
CA LYS A 53 8.69 -1.68 -2.12
C LYS A 53 7.74 -2.67 -1.46
N LEU A 54 6.54 -2.24 -1.15
CA LEU A 54 5.44 -3.08 -0.65
C LEU A 54 4.40 -3.36 -1.73
N ALA A 55 4.05 -2.33 -2.50
CA ALA A 55 3.07 -2.42 -3.56
C ALA A 55 3.73 -2.45 -4.94
N ILE A 56 3.12 -3.20 -5.87
CA ILE A 56 3.61 -3.27 -7.24
C ILE A 56 3.20 -2.03 -8.04
N VAL A 57 4.09 -1.61 -8.94
CA VAL A 57 3.90 -0.41 -9.75
C VAL A 57 4.01 -0.74 -11.23
N THR A 58 2.95 -0.51 -11.99
CA THR A 58 2.96 -0.68 -13.44
C THR A 58 2.22 0.47 -14.13
N PRO A 59 2.50 0.75 -15.43
CA PRO A 59 1.74 1.74 -16.18
C PRO A 59 0.30 1.31 -16.49
N LYS A 60 -0.04 0.03 -16.26
CA LYS A 60 -1.38 -0.50 -16.48
C LYS A 60 -2.32 -0.16 -15.30
N PRO A 61 -3.60 0.11 -15.56
CA PRO A 61 -4.56 0.35 -14.49
C PRO A 61 -4.85 -0.92 -13.68
N GLN A 62 -5.48 -0.75 -12.50
CA GLN A 62 -5.94 -1.86 -11.65
C GLN A 62 -4.81 -2.81 -11.20
N THR A 63 -3.64 -2.25 -10.91
CA THR A 63 -2.48 -3.01 -10.43
C THR A 63 -2.73 -3.54 -9.03
N THR A 64 -3.17 -2.69 -8.11
CA THR A 64 -3.53 -3.03 -6.73
C THR A 64 -4.92 -3.65 -6.71
N ARG A 65 -5.03 -4.88 -6.22
CA ARG A 65 -6.30 -5.62 -6.09
C ARG A 65 -6.74 -5.75 -4.64
N THR A 66 -5.79 -5.74 -3.74
CA THR A 66 -5.98 -5.90 -2.31
C THR A 66 -5.57 -4.63 -1.60
N ARG A 67 -6.08 -4.44 -0.39
CA ARG A 67 -5.56 -3.42 0.52
C ARG A 67 -4.13 -3.78 0.91
N VAL A 68 -3.21 -2.84 0.79
CA VAL A 68 -1.82 -2.98 1.25
C VAL A 68 -1.59 -2.00 2.38
N LEU A 69 -1.17 -2.50 3.54
CA LEU A 69 -0.74 -1.66 4.65
C LEU A 69 0.76 -1.40 4.57
N GLY A 70 1.14 -0.14 4.69
CA GLY A 70 2.51 0.28 4.85
C GLY A 70 2.68 1.11 6.11
N VAL A 71 3.64 0.76 6.95
CA VAL A 71 3.92 1.44 8.21
C VAL A 71 5.18 2.29 8.06
N ALA A 72 5.12 3.54 8.49
CA ALA A 72 6.28 4.41 8.57
C ALA A 72 6.22 5.25 9.83
N THR A 73 7.39 5.57 10.39
CA THR A 73 7.53 6.46 11.54
C THR A 73 8.03 7.83 11.07
N GLU A 74 7.45 8.88 11.63
CA GLU A 74 7.88 10.28 11.44
C GLU A 74 7.89 10.96 12.80
N GLY A 75 9.08 11.12 13.38
CA GLY A 75 9.24 11.56 14.77
C GLY A 75 8.51 10.63 15.73
N GLU A 76 7.63 11.17 16.57
CA GLU A 76 6.81 10.41 17.54
C GLU A 76 5.52 9.82 16.93
N ALA A 77 5.32 9.94 15.62
CA ALA A 77 4.13 9.44 14.95
C ALA A 77 4.41 8.16 14.15
N GLN A 78 3.55 7.16 14.32
CA GLN A 78 3.47 5.99 13.46
C GLN A 78 2.29 6.17 12.51
N VAL A 79 2.59 6.28 11.22
CA VAL A 79 1.59 6.46 10.16
C VAL A 79 1.36 5.12 9.47
N ILE A 80 0.13 4.65 9.50
CA ILE A 80 -0.28 3.40 8.83
C ILE A 80 -0.98 3.76 7.53
N TYR A 81 -0.24 3.75 6.44
CA TYR A 81 -0.76 4.03 5.12
C TYR A 81 -1.55 2.84 4.58
N VAL A 82 -2.70 3.13 4.02
CA VAL A 82 -3.58 2.13 3.40
C VAL A 82 -3.63 2.41 1.89
N ASP A 83 -2.83 1.67 1.10
CA ASP A 83 -2.98 1.69 -0.37
C ASP A 83 -4.24 0.91 -0.74
N THR A 84 -5.13 1.57 -1.45
CA THR A 84 -6.41 0.99 -1.88
C THR A 84 -6.40 0.74 -3.38
N PRO A 85 -7.21 -0.22 -3.87
CA PRO A 85 -7.49 -0.31 -5.30
C PRO A 85 -7.92 1.05 -5.88
N GLY A 86 -7.63 1.28 -7.16
CA GLY A 86 -8.11 2.47 -7.84
C GLY A 86 -9.63 2.53 -7.85
N ILE A 87 -10.20 3.72 -7.67
CA ILE A 87 -11.65 3.94 -7.74
C ILE A 87 -12.00 4.34 -9.19
N PHE A 88 -12.92 3.60 -9.80
CA PHE A 88 -13.39 3.78 -11.18
C PHE A 88 -14.81 3.24 -11.32
N ALA A 89 -15.46 3.44 -12.46
CA ALA A 89 -16.76 2.86 -12.74
C ALA A 89 -16.66 1.34 -12.94
N PRO A 90 -17.16 0.51 -11.99
CA PRO A 90 -16.96 -0.94 -12.03
C PRO A 90 -17.82 -1.60 -13.11
N ARG A 91 -17.28 -2.62 -13.78
CA ARG A 91 -17.97 -3.39 -14.81
C ARG A 91 -18.19 -4.85 -14.43
N ARG A 92 -17.24 -5.46 -13.70
CA ARG A 92 -17.26 -6.86 -13.28
C ARG A 92 -17.45 -6.95 -11.77
N ARG A 93 -17.77 -8.13 -11.25
CA ARG A 93 -17.88 -8.37 -9.81
C ARG A 93 -16.60 -7.98 -9.07
N LEU A 94 -15.46 -8.44 -9.55
CA LEU A 94 -14.17 -8.10 -8.94
C LEU A 94 -13.95 -6.58 -8.88
N ASP A 95 -14.32 -5.85 -9.93
CA ASP A 95 -14.21 -4.39 -9.93
C ASP A 95 -15.06 -3.75 -8.82
N ARG A 96 -16.31 -4.25 -8.63
CA ARG A 96 -17.20 -3.75 -7.55
C ARG A 96 -16.60 -4.02 -6.18
N ALA A 97 -16.10 -5.24 -5.94
CA ALA A 97 -15.46 -5.61 -4.68
C ALA A 97 -14.22 -4.73 -4.39
N MET A 98 -13.39 -4.50 -5.40
CA MET A 98 -12.23 -3.61 -5.27
C MET A 98 -12.62 -2.17 -4.94
N VAL A 99 -13.62 -1.61 -5.63
CA VAL A 99 -14.10 -0.24 -5.38
C VAL A 99 -14.76 -0.13 -4.01
N ALA A 100 -15.53 -1.14 -3.58
CA ALA A 100 -16.11 -1.19 -2.25
C ALA A 100 -15.03 -1.24 -1.16
N ALA A 101 -13.99 -2.07 -1.32
CA ALA A 101 -12.86 -2.15 -0.40
C ALA A 101 -12.08 -0.82 -0.31
N ALA A 102 -11.92 -0.11 -1.44
CA ALA A 102 -11.29 1.21 -1.45
C ALA A 102 -12.08 2.22 -0.61
N TRP A 103 -13.40 2.21 -0.73
CA TRP A 103 -14.28 3.11 0.03
C TRP A 103 -14.36 2.75 1.50
N SER A 104 -14.41 1.45 1.85
CA SER A 104 -14.35 1.00 3.25
C SER A 104 -13.04 1.45 3.91
N GLY A 105 -11.90 1.19 3.27
CA GLY A 105 -10.61 1.64 3.78
C GLY A 105 -10.53 3.15 4.02
N ALA A 106 -11.19 3.95 3.16
CA ALA A 106 -11.28 5.40 3.34
C ALA A 106 -12.28 5.83 4.43
N GLN A 107 -13.26 4.99 4.79
CA GLN A 107 -14.19 5.26 5.89
C GLN A 107 -13.56 4.99 7.25
N ASP A 108 -12.77 3.94 7.34
CA ASP A 108 -12.16 3.47 8.58
C ASP A 108 -10.90 4.26 8.96
N ALA A 109 -10.30 5.01 8.00
CA ALA A 109 -9.08 5.76 8.22
C ALA A 109 -9.30 7.06 9.01
N ASP A 110 -8.28 7.46 9.78
CA ASP A 110 -8.21 8.73 10.51
C ASP A 110 -8.09 9.91 9.55
N GLU A 111 -7.29 9.73 8.49
CA GLU A 111 -7.13 10.72 7.43
C GLU A 111 -7.32 10.08 6.05
N THR A 112 -7.82 10.86 5.10
CA THR A 112 -7.99 10.43 3.70
C THR A 112 -7.24 11.37 2.77
N VAL A 113 -6.34 10.82 1.95
CA VAL A 113 -5.61 11.57 0.92
C VAL A 113 -6.16 11.20 -0.45
N LEU A 114 -6.76 12.17 -1.14
CA LEU A 114 -7.13 12.02 -2.55
C LEU A 114 -5.92 12.35 -3.42
N LEU A 115 -5.42 11.37 -4.15
CA LEU A 115 -4.40 11.56 -5.17
C LEU A 115 -5.05 11.84 -6.52
N VAL A 116 -4.66 12.96 -7.13
CA VAL A 116 -5.05 13.33 -8.49
C VAL A 116 -3.79 13.39 -9.37
N ASP A 117 -3.82 12.71 -10.51
CA ASP A 117 -2.77 12.81 -11.53
C ASP A 117 -2.81 14.19 -12.18
N ALA A 118 -1.86 15.06 -11.86
CA ALA A 118 -1.83 16.43 -12.33
C ALA A 118 -1.72 16.54 -13.87
N ALA A 119 -1.14 15.55 -14.53
CA ALA A 119 -1.03 15.53 -15.98
C ALA A 119 -2.36 15.15 -16.68
N ARG A 120 -3.24 14.44 -15.99
CA ARG A 120 -4.59 14.11 -16.47
C ARG A 120 -5.65 15.11 -16.05
N GLY A 121 -5.44 15.77 -14.90
CA GLY A 121 -6.43 16.65 -14.30
C GLY A 121 -7.66 15.88 -13.79
N VAL A 122 -8.83 16.51 -13.91
CA VAL A 122 -10.10 15.91 -13.47
C VAL A 122 -10.68 15.07 -14.61
N ASP A 123 -10.28 13.81 -14.66
CA ASP A 123 -10.87 12.83 -15.56
C ASP A 123 -12.20 12.27 -15.02
N ARG A 124 -12.85 11.36 -15.78
CA ARG A 124 -14.13 10.76 -15.39
C ARG A 124 -14.07 10.03 -14.06
N ASP A 125 -12.99 9.28 -13.79
CA ASP A 125 -12.86 8.49 -12.57
C ASP A 125 -12.59 9.42 -11.38
N THR A 126 -11.77 10.45 -11.57
CA THR A 126 -11.56 11.51 -10.56
C THR A 126 -12.87 12.21 -10.24
N ARG A 127 -13.72 12.51 -11.23
CA ARG A 127 -15.03 13.12 -11.02
C ARG A 127 -15.93 12.25 -10.13
N LEU A 128 -16.01 10.95 -10.40
CA LEU A 128 -16.79 10.01 -9.55
C LEU A 128 -16.32 10.03 -8.09
N ILE A 129 -15.03 10.19 -7.86
CA ILE A 129 -14.47 10.26 -6.50
C ILE A 129 -14.86 11.58 -5.84
N LEU A 130 -14.73 12.71 -6.55
CA LEU A 130 -15.10 14.04 -6.04
C LEU A 130 -16.57 14.10 -5.65
N ASP A 131 -17.47 13.61 -6.50
CA ASP A 131 -18.90 13.59 -6.24
C ASP A 131 -19.22 12.82 -4.94
N ARG A 132 -18.60 11.66 -4.75
CA ARG A 132 -18.81 10.86 -3.53
C ARG A 132 -18.13 11.45 -2.29
N LEU A 133 -17.00 12.15 -2.43
CA LEU A 133 -16.37 12.85 -1.31
C LEU A 133 -17.18 14.08 -0.89
N ALA A 134 -17.87 14.75 -1.80
CA ALA A 134 -18.73 15.89 -1.49
C ALA A 134 -19.89 15.52 -0.54
N GLU A 135 -20.35 14.27 -0.57
CA GLU A 135 -21.38 13.74 0.34
C GLU A 135 -20.87 13.50 1.77
N ARG A 136 -19.54 13.46 1.96
CA ARG A 136 -18.93 13.20 3.27
C ARG A 136 -18.87 14.45 4.12
N ARG A 137 -19.03 14.28 5.44
CA ARG A 137 -18.90 15.39 6.41
C ARG A 137 -17.44 15.76 6.69
N ARG A 138 -16.51 14.82 6.50
CA ARG A 138 -15.08 15.00 6.81
C ARG A 138 -14.33 15.55 5.59
N GLN A 139 -13.43 16.49 5.83
CA GLN A 139 -12.53 17.00 4.79
C GLN A 139 -11.49 15.93 4.44
N SER A 140 -11.08 15.90 3.18
CA SER A 140 -9.97 15.10 2.70
C SER A 140 -8.77 15.98 2.38
N ILE A 141 -7.58 15.42 2.43
CA ILE A 141 -6.35 16.05 1.96
C ILE A 141 -6.26 15.85 0.45
N LEU A 142 -5.96 16.89 -0.30
CA LEU A 142 -5.74 16.80 -1.74
C LEU A 142 -4.23 16.72 -2.04
N ALA A 143 -3.82 15.70 -2.78
CA ALA A 143 -2.46 15.56 -3.28
C ALA A 143 -2.45 15.57 -4.82
N LEU A 144 -1.97 16.65 -5.42
CA LEU A 144 -1.71 16.74 -6.85
C LEU A 144 -0.39 16.03 -7.12
N ASN A 145 -0.48 14.83 -7.67
CA ASN A 145 0.68 13.95 -7.91
C ASN A 145 1.19 14.09 -9.35
N LYS A 146 2.44 13.68 -9.57
CA LYS A 146 3.16 13.73 -10.85
C LYS A 146 3.44 15.17 -11.34
N ILE A 147 3.76 16.03 -10.39
CA ILE A 147 4.11 17.43 -10.70
C ILE A 147 5.33 17.56 -11.60
N ASP A 148 6.18 16.53 -11.62
CA ASP A 148 7.33 16.40 -12.52
C ASP A 148 6.95 16.33 -14.02
N LEU A 149 5.68 16.06 -14.32
CA LEU A 149 5.17 15.94 -15.70
C LEU A 149 4.40 17.17 -16.20
N VAL A 150 4.23 18.21 -15.36
CA VAL A 150 3.40 19.38 -15.68
C VAL A 150 4.07 20.70 -15.32
N ARG A 151 3.60 21.78 -15.93
CA ARG A 151 4.07 23.12 -15.64
C ARG A 151 3.42 23.67 -14.37
N ARG A 152 4.11 24.56 -13.65
CA ARG A 152 3.64 25.14 -12.37
C ARG A 152 2.34 25.94 -12.51
N ASP A 153 2.17 26.68 -13.60
CA ASP A 153 0.94 27.42 -13.89
C ASP A 153 -0.29 26.51 -14.00
N THR A 154 -0.13 25.34 -14.64
CA THR A 154 -1.17 24.31 -14.73
C THR A 154 -1.56 23.77 -13.35
N LEU A 155 -0.58 23.59 -12.44
CA LEU A 155 -0.82 23.07 -11.09
C LEU A 155 -1.66 24.04 -10.26
N LEU A 156 -1.39 25.35 -10.34
CA LEU A 156 -2.15 26.36 -9.63
C LEU A 156 -3.61 26.42 -10.10
N ALA A 157 -3.82 26.38 -11.41
CA ALA A 157 -5.16 26.36 -11.99
C ALA A 157 -5.95 25.11 -11.60
N LEU A 158 -5.30 23.94 -11.61
CA LEU A 158 -5.91 22.67 -11.19
C LEU A 158 -6.24 22.66 -9.70
N SER A 159 -5.33 23.16 -8.85
CA SER A 159 -5.53 23.30 -7.42
C SER A 159 -6.74 24.17 -7.09
N ASP A 160 -6.84 25.35 -7.75
CA ASP A 160 -7.96 26.27 -7.56
C ASP A 160 -9.29 25.63 -8.02
N ALA A 161 -9.32 24.97 -9.17
CA ALA A 161 -10.50 24.28 -9.67
C ALA A 161 -10.99 23.20 -8.69
N LEU A 162 -10.10 22.33 -8.21
CA LEU A 162 -10.44 21.23 -7.29
C LEU A 162 -10.86 21.76 -5.91
N SER A 163 -10.22 22.82 -5.42
CA SER A 163 -10.57 23.44 -4.13
C SER A 163 -11.98 24.04 -4.13
N ARG A 164 -12.49 24.44 -5.28
CA ARG A 164 -13.87 24.93 -5.42
C ARG A 164 -14.91 23.81 -5.48
N GLU A 165 -14.52 22.64 -5.93
CA GLU A 165 -15.43 21.51 -6.13
C GLU A 165 -15.55 20.59 -4.91
N GLY A 166 -14.51 20.47 -4.09
CA GLY A 166 -14.44 19.55 -2.97
C GLY A 166 -14.25 20.23 -1.61
N ARG A 167 -14.60 19.48 -0.55
CA ARG A 167 -14.24 19.85 0.82
C ARG A 167 -12.84 19.35 1.13
N PHE A 168 -11.85 20.07 0.63
CA PHE A 168 -10.46 19.78 0.94
C PHE A 168 -9.96 20.65 2.08
N GLY A 169 -9.11 20.05 2.93
CA GLY A 169 -8.25 20.76 3.84
C GLY A 169 -7.01 21.27 3.10
N PRO A 170 -5.79 20.87 3.51
CA PRO A 170 -4.57 21.25 2.83
C PRO A 170 -4.44 20.60 1.45
N VAL A 171 -3.75 21.31 0.55
CA VAL A 171 -3.41 20.84 -0.80
C VAL A 171 -1.90 20.68 -0.89
N PHE A 172 -1.45 19.49 -1.28
CA PHE A 172 -0.04 19.18 -1.52
C PHE A 172 0.23 18.97 -2.99
N MET A 173 1.32 19.51 -3.48
CA MET A 173 1.85 19.29 -4.82
C MET A 173 3.04 18.36 -4.70
N ILE A 174 2.91 17.13 -5.21
CA ILE A 174 3.90 16.07 -4.97
C ILE A 174 4.31 15.34 -6.23
N SER A 175 5.47 14.71 -6.20
CA SER A 175 5.86 13.66 -7.12
C SER A 175 6.23 12.40 -6.34
N GLY A 176 5.39 11.38 -6.37
CA GLY A 176 5.69 10.10 -5.76
C GLY A 176 6.90 9.41 -6.39
N SER A 177 7.26 9.73 -7.64
CA SER A 177 8.43 9.18 -8.34
C SER A 177 9.74 9.87 -7.94
N THR A 178 9.78 11.21 -7.91
CA THR A 178 11.00 11.96 -7.57
C THR A 178 11.16 12.18 -6.06
N GLY A 179 10.05 12.26 -5.32
CA GLY A 179 10.00 12.56 -3.90
C GLY A 179 9.67 14.03 -3.58
N ASP A 180 9.57 14.88 -4.62
CA ASP A 180 9.27 16.30 -4.43
C ASP A 180 7.94 16.48 -3.68
N GLY A 181 7.94 17.31 -2.63
CA GLY A 181 6.77 17.63 -1.79
C GLY A 181 6.26 16.49 -0.90
N VAL A 182 6.79 15.26 -1.02
CA VAL A 182 6.32 14.10 -0.25
C VAL A 182 6.62 14.25 1.24
N GLY A 183 7.80 14.79 1.61
CA GLY A 183 8.15 15.03 3.00
C GLY A 183 7.23 16.04 3.71
N ASP A 184 6.71 17.06 3.00
CA ASP A 184 5.75 18.01 3.58
C ASP A 184 4.40 17.32 3.86
N LEU A 185 3.93 16.49 2.93
CA LEU A 185 2.74 15.67 3.12
C LEU A 185 2.92 14.71 4.31
N GLN A 186 4.07 14.02 4.42
CA GLN A 186 4.35 13.07 5.49
C GLN A 186 4.34 13.74 6.87
N ARG A 187 5.02 14.88 7.03
CA ARG A 187 5.01 15.66 8.27
C ARG A 187 3.61 16.15 8.65
N HIS A 188 2.85 16.62 7.67
CA HIS A 188 1.47 17.04 7.91
C HIS A 188 0.63 15.87 8.43
N LEU A 189 0.67 14.71 7.75
CA LEU A 189 -0.07 13.51 8.16
C LEU A 189 0.31 13.08 9.57
N ALA A 190 1.61 13.01 9.88
CA ALA A 190 2.09 12.65 11.21
C ALA A 190 1.54 13.58 12.30
N SER A 191 1.43 14.89 12.03
CA SER A 191 0.89 15.87 12.99
C SER A 191 -0.64 15.82 13.14
N ALA A 192 -1.35 15.35 12.11
CA ALA A 192 -2.81 15.29 12.09
C ALA A 192 -3.38 14.05 12.81
N LEU A 193 -2.58 12.99 12.97
CA LEU A 193 -3.03 11.75 13.59
C LEU A 193 -3.38 11.93 15.07
N PRO A 194 -4.32 11.12 15.60
CA PRO A 194 -4.68 11.12 17.00
C PRO A 194 -3.52 10.73 17.91
N LEU A 195 -3.55 11.19 19.15
CA LEU A 195 -2.67 10.71 20.21
C LEU A 195 -3.01 9.26 20.53
N GLY A 196 -1.99 8.41 20.60
CA GLY A 196 -2.16 6.99 20.90
C GLY A 196 -0.86 6.20 20.81
N PRO A 197 -0.84 4.99 21.34
CA PRO A 197 0.32 4.10 21.25
C PRO A 197 0.51 3.61 19.81
N TRP A 198 1.74 3.29 19.47
CA TRP A 198 2.04 2.62 18.19
C TRP A 198 1.41 1.23 18.16
N LEU A 199 0.85 0.87 17.00
CA LEU A 199 0.16 -0.40 16.78
C LEU A 199 1.09 -1.50 16.24
N PHE A 200 2.22 -1.11 15.63
CA PHE A 200 3.21 -2.02 15.08
C PHE A 200 4.59 -1.78 15.70
N PRO A 201 5.46 -2.79 15.77
CA PRO A 201 6.87 -2.60 16.09
C PRO A 201 7.52 -1.56 15.18
N GLU A 202 8.52 -0.85 15.68
CA GLU A 202 9.19 0.25 14.95
C GLU A 202 9.82 -0.19 13.63
N ASP A 203 10.31 -1.42 13.58
CA ASP A 203 10.95 -2.03 12.42
C ASP A 203 9.99 -2.74 11.46
N GLN A 204 8.70 -2.81 11.79
CA GLN A 204 7.70 -3.46 10.95
C GLN A 204 7.17 -2.49 9.89
N LEU A 205 7.41 -2.81 8.62
CA LEU A 205 7.03 -1.97 7.48
C LEU A 205 5.65 -2.30 6.89
N SER A 206 5.11 -3.48 7.16
CA SER A 206 3.82 -3.95 6.63
C SER A 206 3.29 -5.12 7.46
N ASP A 207 1.99 -5.35 7.39
CA ASP A 207 1.34 -6.58 7.88
C ASP A 207 1.34 -7.71 6.84
N MET A 208 1.82 -7.44 5.62
CA MET A 208 1.78 -8.40 4.52
C MET A 208 2.90 -9.45 4.67
N PRO A 209 2.56 -10.76 4.71
CA PRO A 209 3.57 -11.80 4.75
C PRO A 209 4.50 -11.77 3.53
N GLU A 210 5.79 -12.08 3.70
CA GLU A 210 6.78 -12.14 2.60
C GLU A 210 6.30 -13.00 1.41
N ARG A 211 5.56 -14.08 1.67
CA ARG A 211 4.97 -14.95 0.63
C ARG A 211 4.01 -14.20 -0.29
N MET A 212 3.22 -13.28 0.25
CA MET A 212 2.30 -12.46 -0.52
C MET A 212 3.05 -11.38 -1.31
N ILE A 213 4.02 -10.73 -0.68
CA ILE A 213 4.89 -9.76 -1.34
C ILE A 213 5.59 -10.41 -2.55
N ALA A 214 6.11 -11.62 -2.38
CA ALA A 214 6.76 -12.36 -3.47
C ALA A 214 5.80 -12.71 -4.61
N ALA A 215 4.55 -13.07 -4.30
CA ALA A 215 3.53 -13.29 -5.33
C ALA A 215 3.21 -12.00 -6.10
N GLU A 216 3.09 -10.87 -5.40
CA GLU A 216 2.87 -9.56 -6.02
C GLU A 216 4.04 -9.13 -6.91
N VAL A 217 5.30 -9.34 -6.49
CA VAL A 217 6.48 -9.06 -7.32
C VAL A 217 6.45 -9.87 -8.63
N THR A 218 6.07 -11.13 -8.55
CA THR A 218 5.91 -11.96 -9.76
C THR A 218 4.72 -11.48 -10.60
N ARG A 219 3.61 -11.08 -9.97
CA ARG A 219 2.45 -10.52 -10.65
C ARG A 219 2.77 -9.20 -11.37
N GLU A 220 3.62 -8.36 -10.80
CA GLU A 220 4.14 -7.17 -11.48
C GLU A 220 4.82 -7.54 -12.79
N GLN A 221 5.69 -8.57 -12.79
CA GLN A 221 6.35 -9.01 -14.00
C GLN A 221 5.39 -9.60 -15.03
N VAL A 222 4.33 -10.26 -14.59
CA VAL A 222 3.22 -10.67 -15.46
C VAL A 222 2.55 -9.45 -16.10
N PHE A 223 2.26 -8.40 -15.33
CA PHE A 223 1.67 -7.16 -15.82
C PHE A 223 2.59 -6.42 -16.81
N LEU A 224 3.89 -6.38 -16.54
CA LEU A 224 4.85 -5.68 -17.38
C LEU A 224 5.12 -6.40 -18.72
N GLN A 225 5.11 -7.74 -18.73
CA GLN A 225 5.55 -8.53 -19.89
C GLN A 225 4.41 -9.11 -20.73
N LEU A 226 3.19 -9.19 -20.19
CA LEU A 226 2.00 -9.61 -20.94
C LEU A 226 1.20 -8.42 -21.44
N ARG A 227 0.39 -8.62 -22.46
CA ARG A 227 -0.40 -7.56 -23.12
C ARG A 227 -1.90 -7.84 -23.00
N ASP A 228 -2.66 -6.88 -23.44
CA ASP A 228 -4.13 -6.92 -23.56
C ASP A 228 -4.82 -7.31 -22.24
N GLU A 229 -5.80 -8.18 -22.28
CA GLU A 229 -6.61 -8.60 -21.14
C GLU A 229 -5.94 -9.67 -20.24
N LEU A 230 -4.82 -10.24 -20.68
CA LEU A 230 -4.22 -11.38 -20.01
C LEU A 230 -3.69 -11.07 -18.58
N PRO A 231 -3.04 -9.92 -18.32
CA PRO A 231 -2.65 -9.55 -16.96
C PRO A 231 -3.84 -9.46 -16.00
N TYR A 232 -4.96 -8.95 -16.47
CA TYR A 232 -6.19 -8.79 -15.67
C TYR A 232 -6.87 -10.12 -15.36
N GLY A 233 -6.77 -11.08 -16.30
CA GLY A 233 -7.30 -12.43 -16.17
C GLY A 233 -6.34 -13.42 -15.49
N SER A 234 -5.22 -12.96 -14.93
CA SER A 234 -4.23 -13.80 -14.25
C SER A 234 -4.06 -13.41 -12.80
N THR A 235 -3.65 -14.37 -11.97
CA THR A 235 -3.21 -14.14 -10.58
C THR A 235 -2.00 -15.00 -10.28
N VAL A 236 -1.23 -14.64 -9.24
CA VAL A 236 -0.05 -15.37 -8.81
C VAL A 236 -0.23 -15.77 -7.34
N GLU A 237 0.07 -17.02 -7.04
CA GLU A 237 0.03 -17.52 -5.67
C GLU A 237 1.33 -18.24 -5.34
N THR A 238 1.82 -18.04 -4.12
CA THR A 238 2.97 -18.78 -3.57
C THR A 238 2.48 -20.05 -2.93
N GLU A 239 2.68 -21.21 -3.60
CA GLU A 239 2.28 -22.52 -3.08
C GLU A 239 3.28 -23.03 -2.02
N ARG A 240 4.59 -22.78 -2.25
CA ARG A 240 5.63 -23.28 -1.35
C ARG A 240 6.68 -22.21 -1.05
N TRP A 241 7.15 -22.21 0.21
CA TRP A 241 8.19 -21.33 0.73
C TRP A 241 9.05 -22.12 1.71
N ASP A 242 10.32 -22.36 1.36
CA ASP A 242 11.26 -23.13 2.18
C ASP A 242 12.54 -22.32 2.37
N ASP A 243 12.82 -21.91 3.58
CA ASP A 243 14.12 -21.34 3.96
C ASP A 243 15.11 -22.48 4.18
N ARG A 244 16.28 -22.38 3.53
CA ARG A 244 17.31 -23.41 3.54
C ARG A 244 18.42 -23.07 4.53
N SER A 245 19.15 -24.11 4.95
CA SER A 245 20.27 -23.98 5.88
C SER A 245 21.44 -23.13 5.34
N ASP A 246 21.56 -22.98 4.02
CA ASP A 246 22.57 -22.13 3.36
C ASP A 246 22.18 -20.66 3.28
N GLY A 247 21.07 -20.25 3.91
CA GLY A 247 20.54 -18.90 3.89
C GLY A 247 19.76 -18.54 2.61
N SER A 248 19.64 -19.46 1.66
CA SER A 248 18.79 -19.25 0.47
C SER A 248 17.33 -19.63 0.73
N THR A 249 16.43 -19.08 -0.07
CA THR A 249 15.00 -19.42 -0.01
C THR A 249 14.53 -20.03 -1.33
N ARG A 250 13.82 -21.17 -1.25
CA ARG A 250 13.12 -21.79 -2.38
C ARG A 250 11.66 -21.34 -2.37
N ILE A 251 11.23 -20.78 -3.49
CA ILE A 251 9.85 -20.29 -3.68
C ILE A 251 9.26 -20.98 -4.90
N GLU A 252 8.09 -21.61 -4.72
CA GLU A 252 7.30 -22.15 -5.84
C GLU A 252 6.02 -21.34 -5.97
N GLN A 253 5.78 -20.82 -7.17
CA GLN A 253 4.62 -19.98 -7.45
C GLN A 253 3.87 -20.50 -8.65
N VAL A 254 2.55 -20.29 -8.63
CA VAL A 254 1.66 -20.63 -9.73
C VAL A 254 1.03 -19.36 -10.28
N ILE A 255 1.16 -19.19 -11.58
CA ILE A 255 0.42 -18.19 -12.36
C ILE A 255 -0.86 -18.89 -12.84
N PHE A 256 -2.00 -18.48 -12.28
CA PHE A 256 -3.30 -18.98 -12.74
C PHE A 256 -3.82 -18.12 -13.87
N VAL A 257 -4.37 -18.79 -14.87
CA VAL A 257 -5.05 -18.19 -16.03
C VAL A 257 -6.39 -18.89 -16.26
N GLN A 258 -7.31 -18.23 -16.99
CA GLN A 258 -8.67 -18.75 -17.17
C GLN A 258 -8.81 -19.78 -18.30
N ARG A 259 -7.91 -19.77 -19.32
CA ARG A 259 -8.06 -20.59 -20.54
C ARG A 259 -6.74 -21.20 -20.96
N PRO A 260 -6.77 -22.38 -21.64
CA PRO A 260 -5.57 -23.02 -22.19
C PRO A 260 -4.76 -22.13 -23.14
N SER A 261 -5.45 -21.34 -23.98
CA SER A 261 -4.78 -20.38 -24.88
C SER A 261 -3.96 -19.33 -24.14
N GLN A 262 -4.47 -18.85 -23.00
CA GLN A 262 -3.75 -17.91 -22.14
C GLN A 262 -2.50 -18.56 -21.52
N ARG A 263 -2.59 -19.84 -21.11
CA ARG A 263 -1.44 -20.60 -20.62
C ARG A 263 -0.32 -20.65 -21.65
N ALA A 264 -0.65 -20.94 -22.92
CA ALA A 264 0.33 -20.97 -24.00
C ALA A 264 1.02 -19.60 -24.18
N ILE A 265 0.26 -18.49 -24.06
CA ILE A 265 0.82 -17.13 -24.17
C ILE A 265 1.75 -16.82 -22.98
N VAL A 266 1.41 -17.21 -21.76
CA VAL A 266 2.27 -16.99 -20.57
C VAL A 266 3.55 -17.80 -20.66
N LEU A 267 3.48 -19.04 -21.12
CA LEU A 267 4.67 -19.87 -21.34
C LEU A 267 5.57 -19.26 -22.42
N GLY A 268 4.96 -18.82 -23.55
CA GLY A 268 5.68 -18.39 -24.73
C GLY A 268 6.31 -19.54 -25.50
N GLU A 269 6.87 -19.25 -26.65
CA GLU A 269 7.56 -20.24 -27.49
C GLU A 269 8.76 -20.84 -26.72
N GLY A 270 8.81 -22.17 -26.63
CA GLY A 270 9.87 -22.87 -25.87
C GLY A 270 9.98 -22.47 -24.40
N GLY A 271 8.94 -21.87 -23.79
CA GLY A 271 8.98 -21.43 -22.39
C GLY A 271 9.77 -20.13 -22.16
N GLN A 272 10.14 -19.39 -23.20
CA GLN A 272 10.97 -18.20 -23.08
C GLN A 272 10.34 -17.09 -22.25
N ARG A 273 9.01 -16.89 -22.36
CA ARG A 273 8.32 -15.80 -21.66
C ARG A 273 8.22 -16.05 -20.15
N ILE A 274 7.81 -17.25 -19.73
CA ILE A 274 7.79 -17.58 -18.29
C ILE A 274 9.20 -17.53 -17.69
N LYS A 275 10.23 -17.93 -18.44
CA LYS A 275 11.64 -17.82 -18.04
C LYS A 275 12.04 -16.36 -17.84
N ALA A 276 11.64 -15.46 -18.73
CA ALA A 276 11.91 -14.03 -18.62
C ALA A 276 11.17 -13.39 -17.42
N ILE A 277 9.89 -13.76 -17.20
CA ILE A 277 9.11 -13.35 -16.02
C ILE A 277 9.84 -13.80 -14.74
N GLY A 278 10.20 -15.08 -14.65
CA GLY A 278 10.87 -15.65 -13.50
C GLY A 278 12.23 -15.03 -13.22
N ALA A 279 13.03 -14.78 -14.25
CA ALA A 279 14.35 -14.16 -14.09
C ALA A 279 14.25 -12.74 -13.49
N ARG A 280 13.32 -11.91 -13.97
CA ARG A 280 13.14 -10.55 -13.45
C ARG A 280 12.50 -10.56 -12.04
N ALA A 281 11.50 -11.41 -11.81
CA ALA A 281 10.90 -11.55 -10.48
C ALA A 281 11.93 -12.01 -9.45
N ARG A 282 12.76 -13.01 -9.79
CA ARG A 282 13.83 -13.49 -8.91
C ARG A 282 14.84 -12.40 -8.57
N ALA A 283 15.35 -11.67 -9.56
CA ALA A 283 16.31 -10.60 -9.33
C ALA A 283 15.75 -9.50 -8.40
N GLU A 284 14.47 -9.16 -8.55
CA GLU A 284 13.80 -8.19 -7.69
C GLU A 284 13.62 -8.73 -6.27
N LEU A 285 13.21 -10.00 -6.11
CA LEU A 285 13.07 -10.65 -4.81
C LEU A 285 14.42 -10.75 -4.08
N GLU A 286 15.51 -11.11 -4.79
CA GLU A 286 16.86 -11.15 -4.23
C GLU A 286 17.29 -9.76 -3.71
N ARG A 287 16.98 -8.71 -4.47
CA ARG A 287 17.27 -7.33 -4.06
C ARG A 287 16.45 -6.90 -2.83
N MET A 288 15.17 -7.28 -2.76
CA MET A 288 14.27 -6.90 -1.67
C MET A 288 14.57 -7.65 -0.38
N LEU A 289 14.82 -8.96 -0.48
CA LEU A 289 15.00 -9.85 0.67
C LEU A 289 16.47 -9.99 1.11
N GLY A 290 17.42 -9.43 0.35
CA GLY A 290 18.85 -9.48 0.68
C GLY A 290 19.44 -10.88 0.73
N ARG A 291 18.80 -11.86 0.09
CA ARG A 291 19.21 -13.27 0.11
C ARG A 291 18.98 -13.95 -1.23
N ARG A 292 19.67 -15.07 -1.47
CA ARG A 292 19.54 -15.84 -2.71
C ARG A 292 18.18 -16.51 -2.80
N ILE A 293 17.54 -16.38 -3.97
CA ILE A 293 16.19 -16.92 -4.23
C ILE A 293 16.22 -17.96 -5.35
N HIS A 294 15.65 -19.13 -5.07
CA HIS A 294 15.35 -20.16 -6.06
C HIS A 294 13.88 -20.13 -6.42
N LEU A 295 13.52 -19.34 -7.44
CA LEU A 295 12.14 -19.15 -7.87
C LEU A 295 11.75 -20.15 -8.95
N PHE A 296 10.68 -20.89 -8.71
CA PHE A 296 10.06 -21.83 -9.67
C PHE A 296 8.65 -21.34 -9.99
N LEU A 297 8.37 -21.17 -11.29
CA LEU A 297 7.07 -20.70 -11.77
C LEU A 297 6.36 -21.80 -12.54
N PHE A 298 5.09 -22.01 -12.22
CA PHE A 298 4.19 -22.91 -12.91
C PHE A 298 3.01 -22.11 -13.48
N VAL A 299 2.39 -22.60 -14.57
CA VAL A 299 1.16 -22.02 -15.13
C VAL A 299 0.08 -23.05 -15.09
N LYS A 300 -1.00 -22.78 -14.36
CA LYS A 300 -2.18 -23.65 -14.27
C LYS A 300 -3.41 -22.93 -14.86
N VAL A 301 -4.25 -23.69 -15.53
CA VAL A 301 -5.56 -23.21 -16.00
C VAL A 301 -6.56 -23.47 -14.87
N ARG A 302 -7.28 -22.42 -14.46
CA ARG A 302 -8.40 -22.50 -13.52
C ARG A 302 -9.52 -21.63 -14.06
N GLU A 303 -10.50 -22.29 -14.68
CA GLU A 303 -11.68 -21.62 -15.21
C GLU A 303 -12.43 -20.92 -14.07
N ASN A 304 -13.01 -19.75 -14.36
CA ASN A 304 -13.84 -18.97 -13.44
C ASN A 304 -13.20 -18.60 -12.09
N TRP A 305 -11.86 -18.57 -11.98
CA TRP A 305 -11.19 -18.17 -10.74
C TRP A 305 -11.60 -16.77 -10.25
N VAL A 306 -12.05 -15.92 -11.16
CA VAL A 306 -12.53 -14.56 -10.87
C VAL A 306 -13.85 -14.57 -10.08
N ASP A 307 -14.59 -15.68 -10.10
CA ASP A 307 -15.86 -15.86 -9.40
C ASP A 307 -15.74 -16.84 -8.20
N ASP A 308 -14.51 -17.16 -7.79
CA ASP A 308 -14.24 -18.07 -6.68
C ASP A 308 -14.27 -17.31 -5.34
N ARG A 309 -15.27 -17.59 -4.48
CA ARG A 309 -15.49 -16.92 -3.19
C ARG A 309 -14.27 -17.01 -2.24
N GLU A 310 -13.57 -18.15 -2.22
CA GLU A 310 -12.39 -18.34 -1.37
C GLU A 310 -11.27 -17.36 -1.74
N ARG A 311 -11.16 -17.02 -3.03
CA ARG A 311 -10.15 -16.05 -3.51
C ARG A 311 -10.47 -14.62 -3.13
N TYR A 312 -11.74 -14.25 -3.11
CA TYR A 312 -12.14 -12.94 -2.60
C TYR A 312 -11.75 -12.81 -1.13
N ALA A 313 -12.01 -13.84 -0.32
CA ALA A 313 -11.59 -13.87 1.08
C ALA A 313 -10.04 -13.78 1.21
N ALA A 314 -9.30 -14.53 0.39
CA ALA A 314 -7.83 -14.47 0.37
C ALA A 314 -7.28 -13.10 -0.07
N LEU A 315 -8.04 -12.36 -0.88
CA LEU A 315 -7.74 -10.98 -1.30
C LEU A 315 -8.28 -9.93 -0.31
N GLY A 316 -8.94 -10.33 0.78
CA GLY A 316 -9.59 -9.40 1.70
C GLY A 316 -10.75 -8.62 1.06
N LEU A 317 -11.39 -9.19 0.02
CA LEU A 317 -12.49 -8.58 -0.70
C LEU A 317 -13.82 -9.25 -0.34
N ASP A 318 -14.88 -8.46 -0.29
CA ASP A 318 -16.23 -8.96 -0.14
C ASP A 318 -16.75 -9.48 -1.49
N TYR A 319 -17.27 -10.71 -1.49
CA TYR A 319 -17.82 -11.36 -2.68
C TYR A 319 -19.24 -10.89 -3.01
N ASP A 320 -19.99 -10.48 -2.01
CA ASP A 320 -21.44 -10.22 -2.10
C ASP A 320 -21.77 -8.74 -2.36
N VAL A 321 -20.87 -7.96 -2.92
CA VAL A 321 -21.05 -6.53 -3.28
C VAL A 321 -21.45 -6.30 -4.73
#